data_b4cadcdd8fdea6ce6e837ba9ac888d7f
#
_entry.id   b4cadcdd8fdea6ce6e837ba9ac888d7f
#
_cell.length_a   1.000
_cell.length_b   1.000
_cell.length_c   1.000
_cell.angle_alpha   90.00
_cell.angle_beta   90.00
_cell.angle_gamma   90.00
#
_symmetry.space_group_name_H-M   'P 1'
#
loop_
_entity.id
_entity.type
_entity.pdbx_description
1 polymer ?
#
loop_
_entity_poly.entity_id
_entity_poly.type
_entity_poly.pdbx_seq_one_letter_code
_entity_poly.pdbx_strand_id
1 'polypeptide(L)'
;MNGKDLWDIVSAEDSMSSCEYPYEGINKKTLGMRRGEIVTITAGAGIGKSQVCREIANHMLNQDETVGYIALEESNKRTGLGFMGLYLNKPLHLGNVEVEEKDFKEAFDNTLNTGRIYMYDHWGSLEGDNLLNKIRYMVTACGCGFIILDHISIVISGLEEGDERRTIDNLMTKLRGLVEEVNCGLILVSHLKRPQGNKGHEDGAQTSMAQLRGSASIGQLSDIVIGCERDQQGDDPDRTTVRVLKNRWTGETGVACELDYDRKTGRLTEVPKDEMPFDEEEVDESWSGDSTVF
;
A
#
# COMPACT_ATOMS: atom_id res chain seq x y z
N MET A 1 22.52 21.65 -15.87
CA MET A 1 21.87 20.96 -17.00
C MET A 1 21.36 22.05 -17.94
N ASN A 2 21.72 22.01 -19.22
CA ASN A 2 21.27 23.01 -20.22
C ASN A 2 20.10 22.41 -21.05
N GLY A 3 19.49 23.23 -21.94
CA GLY A 3 18.32 22.78 -22.70
C GLY A 3 18.56 21.59 -23.65
N LYS A 4 19.83 21.39 -24.09
CA LYS A 4 20.20 20.25 -24.93
C LYS A 4 20.23 18.94 -24.10
N ASP A 5 20.80 19.00 -22.89
CA ASP A 5 20.84 17.86 -21.97
C ASP A 5 19.43 17.47 -21.49
N LEU A 6 18.53 18.48 -21.37
CA LEU A 6 17.12 18.26 -21.04
C LEU A 6 16.34 17.60 -22.18
N TRP A 7 16.68 17.92 -23.45
CA TRP A 7 15.98 17.33 -24.59
C TRP A 7 16.12 15.82 -24.63
N ASP A 8 17.33 15.31 -24.41
CA ASP A 8 17.61 13.87 -24.41
C ASP A 8 16.83 13.12 -23.30
N ILE A 9 16.59 13.80 -22.17
CA ILE A 9 15.81 13.27 -21.05
C ILE A 9 14.31 13.33 -21.35
N VAL A 10 13.80 14.46 -21.84
CA VAL A 10 12.36 14.67 -22.06
C VAL A 10 11.86 13.94 -23.31
N SER A 11 12.73 13.76 -24.32
CA SER A 11 12.39 13.01 -25.54
C SER A 11 12.65 11.51 -25.44
N ALA A 12 13.34 11.04 -24.39
CA ALA A 12 13.39 9.61 -24.10
C ALA A 12 11.95 9.13 -23.91
N GLU A 13 11.54 8.09 -24.62
CA GLU A 13 10.31 7.39 -24.30
C GLU A 13 10.47 6.79 -22.90
N ASP A 14 10.06 7.55 -21.89
CA ASP A 14 9.85 6.99 -20.57
C ASP A 14 8.72 5.98 -20.71
N SER A 15 9.08 4.74 -20.96
CA SER A 15 8.22 3.62 -20.62
C SER A 15 8.14 3.58 -19.08
N MET A 16 7.41 4.53 -18.49
CA MET A 16 7.02 4.45 -17.09
C MET A 16 6.07 3.26 -16.96
N SER A 17 6.66 2.07 -16.92
CA SER A 17 5.91 0.86 -16.65
C SER A 17 5.33 1.00 -15.24
N SER A 18 4.04 1.28 -15.18
CA SER A 18 3.30 1.23 -13.93
C SER A 18 2.94 -0.22 -13.64
N CYS A 19 3.11 -0.63 -12.39
CA CYS A 19 2.56 -1.87 -11.88
C CYS A 19 1.13 -1.60 -11.39
N GLU A 20 0.16 -2.37 -11.86
CA GLU A 20 -1.23 -2.19 -11.48
C GLU A 20 -1.50 -2.72 -10.06
N TYR A 21 -2.47 -2.11 -9.39
CA TYR A 21 -3.08 -2.64 -8.18
C TYR A 21 -4.10 -3.73 -8.53
N PRO A 22 -4.44 -4.65 -7.60
CA PRO A 22 -5.51 -5.64 -7.81
C PRO A 22 -6.92 -5.01 -7.86
N TYR A 23 -7.01 -3.69 -7.68
CA TYR A 23 -8.24 -2.93 -7.52
C TYR A 23 -8.35 -1.86 -8.61
N GLU A 24 -9.36 -2.02 -9.46
CA GLU A 24 -9.56 -1.16 -10.63
C GLU A 24 -9.80 0.31 -10.26
N GLY A 25 -10.56 0.55 -9.19
CA GLY A 25 -10.84 1.91 -8.72
C GLY A 25 -9.59 2.67 -8.29
N ILE A 26 -8.59 1.98 -7.71
CA ILE A 26 -7.29 2.60 -7.41
C ILE A 26 -6.55 2.90 -8.71
N ASN A 27 -6.49 1.96 -9.65
CA ASN A 27 -5.81 2.14 -10.93
C ASN A 27 -6.40 3.30 -11.74
N LYS A 28 -7.73 3.46 -11.76
CA LYS A 28 -8.40 4.59 -12.44
C LYS A 28 -7.94 5.95 -11.93
N LYS A 29 -7.73 6.09 -10.61
CA LYS A 29 -7.28 7.34 -10.03
C LYS A 29 -5.77 7.55 -10.12
N THR A 30 -4.98 6.50 -9.95
CA THR A 30 -3.51 6.60 -9.79
C THR A 30 -2.71 6.22 -11.03
N LEU A 31 -3.33 5.56 -12.00
CA LEU A 31 -2.66 4.94 -13.15
C LEU A 31 -1.58 3.93 -12.74
N GLY A 32 -1.85 3.15 -11.67
CA GLY A 32 -0.92 2.20 -11.10
C GLY A 32 0.16 2.83 -10.20
N MET A 33 1.15 2.04 -9.84
CA MET A 33 2.32 2.43 -9.04
C MET A 33 3.59 2.36 -9.89
N ARG A 34 4.47 3.34 -9.76
CA ARG A 34 5.74 3.42 -10.50
C ARG A 34 6.94 3.20 -9.60
N ARG A 35 8.04 2.74 -10.18
CA ARG A 35 9.33 2.75 -9.49
C ARG A 35 9.76 4.20 -9.24
N GLY A 36 10.46 4.44 -8.15
CA GLY A 36 10.79 5.79 -7.69
C GLY A 36 9.69 6.47 -6.87
N GLU A 37 8.53 5.85 -6.67
CA GLU A 37 7.43 6.39 -5.87
C GLU A 37 7.35 5.78 -4.46
N ILE A 38 6.84 6.58 -3.53
CA ILE A 38 6.41 6.15 -2.19
C ILE A 38 4.89 6.22 -2.14
N VAL A 39 4.26 5.07 -1.94
CA VAL A 39 2.82 4.94 -1.69
C VAL A 39 2.60 4.63 -0.21
N THR A 40 1.87 5.47 0.49
CA THR A 40 1.50 5.19 1.89
C THR A 40 0.09 4.62 1.96
N ILE A 41 -0.05 3.45 2.58
CA ILE A 41 -1.34 2.87 2.95
C ILE A 41 -1.57 3.14 4.43
N THR A 42 -2.71 3.72 4.76
CA THR A 42 -3.05 4.06 6.14
C THR A 42 -4.47 3.65 6.51
N ALA A 43 -4.66 3.29 7.77
CA ALA A 43 -5.96 2.97 8.35
C ALA A 43 -5.86 2.94 9.87
N GLY A 44 -6.98 2.87 10.54
CA GLY A 44 -7.05 2.53 11.96
C GLY A 44 -6.45 1.15 12.29
N ALA A 45 -6.28 0.86 13.57
CA ALA A 45 -5.83 -0.46 14.01
C ALA A 45 -6.87 -1.53 13.67
N GLY A 46 -6.44 -2.72 13.23
CA GLY A 46 -7.34 -3.84 12.95
C GLY A 46 -8.17 -3.75 11.67
N ILE A 47 -8.05 -2.69 10.87
CA ILE A 47 -8.85 -2.48 9.63
C ILE A 47 -8.45 -3.43 8.49
N GLY A 48 -7.28 -4.07 8.54
CA GLY A 48 -6.85 -5.02 7.52
C GLY A 48 -5.74 -4.54 6.58
N LYS A 49 -4.95 -3.52 6.98
CA LYS A 49 -3.82 -2.99 6.16
C LYS A 49 -2.90 -4.06 5.63
N SER A 50 -2.46 -5.00 6.48
CA SER A 50 -1.55 -6.08 6.07
C SER A 50 -2.18 -7.02 5.05
N GLN A 51 -3.52 -7.21 5.07
CA GLN A 51 -4.21 -7.97 4.04
C GLN A 51 -4.22 -7.22 2.70
N VAL A 52 -4.52 -5.92 2.71
CA VAL A 52 -4.44 -5.07 1.50
C VAL A 52 -3.03 -5.14 0.91
N CYS A 53 -1.99 -4.99 1.73
CA CYS A 53 -0.59 -5.07 1.28
C CYS A 53 -0.26 -6.45 0.68
N ARG A 54 -0.81 -7.52 1.26
CA ARG A 54 -0.58 -8.89 0.81
C ARG A 54 -1.25 -9.16 -0.54
N GLU A 55 -2.49 -8.67 -0.75
CA GLU A 55 -3.17 -8.73 -2.06
C GLU A 55 -2.40 -7.94 -3.12
N ILE A 56 -1.95 -6.73 -2.81
CA ILE A 56 -1.15 -5.90 -3.72
C ILE A 56 0.16 -6.62 -4.08
N ALA A 57 0.90 -7.13 -3.09
CA ALA A 57 2.14 -7.86 -3.34
C ALA A 57 1.93 -9.11 -4.21
N ASN A 58 0.87 -9.87 -3.92
CA ASN A 58 0.51 -11.06 -4.72
C ASN A 58 0.17 -10.67 -6.17
N HIS A 59 -0.52 -9.56 -6.37
CA HIS A 59 -0.84 -9.06 -7.70
C HIS A 59 0.41 -8.60 -8.46
N MET A 60 1.36 -7.93 -7.79
CA MET A 60 2.66 -7.57 -8.37
C MET A 60 3.47 -8.81 -8.80
N LEU A 61 3.48 -9.87 -7.98
CA LEU A 61 4.13 -11.14 -8.33
C LEU A 61 3.50 -11.78 -9.58
N ASN A 62 2.18 -11.63 -9.77
CA ASN A 62 1.47 -12.11 -10.97
C ASN A 62 1.74 -11.25 -12.22
N GLN A 63 2.26 -10.04 -12.06
CA GLN A 63 2.76 -9.17 -13.13
C GLN A 63 4.27 -9.33 -13.38
N ASP A 64 4.85 -10.45 -12.92
CA ASP A 64 6.28 -10.78 -13.04
C ASP A 64 7.22 -9.82 -12.29
N GLU A 65 6.70 -9.00 -11.37
CA GLU A 65 7.53 -8.17 -10.51
C GLU A 65 8.18 -8.98 -9.38
N THR A 66 9.35 -8.52 -8.93
CA THR A 66 10.02 -9.07 -7.76
C THR A 66 9.78 -8.15 -6.56
N VAL A 67 9.30 -8.72 -5.46
CA VAL A 67 8.83 -7.99 -4.28
C VAL A 67 9.68 -8.31 -3.06
N GLY A 68 10.16 -7.28 -2.38
CA GLY A 68 10.70 -7.37 -1.03
C GLY A 68 9.61 -7.09 0.01
N TYR A 69 9.36 -8.01 0.92
CA TYR A 69 8.30 -7.87 1.94
C TYR A 69 8.91 -7.82 3.35
N ILE A 70 8.76 -6.67 4.00
CA ILE A 70 9.29 -6.40 5.34
C ILE A 70 8.09 -6.27 6.28
N ALA A 71 7.69 -7.39 6.89
CA ALA A 71 6.64 -7.43 7.92
C ALA A 71 7.28 -7.30 9.29
N LEU A 72 7.03 -6.19 9.98
CA LEU A 72 7.62 -5.94 11.30
C LEU A 72 6.70 -6.34 12.46
N GLU A 73 5.41 -6.60 12.19
CA GLU A 73 4.42 -7.00 13.20
C GLU A 73 4.09 -8.49 13.18
N GLU A 74 4.46 -9.21 12.12
CA GLU A 74 4.19 -10.64 12.03
C GLU A 74 5.43 -11.44 11.62
N SER A 75 5.44 -12.73 11.96
CA SER A 75 6.53 -13.63 11.57
C SER A 75 6.48 -13.95 10.07
N ASN A 76 7.65 -14.22 9.47
CA ASN A 76 7.75 -14.69 8.09
C ASN A 76 6.90 -15.93 7.81
N LYS A 77 6.72 -16.82 8.81
CA LYS A 77 5.82 -17.96 8.70
C LYS A 77 4.37 -17.52 8.48
N ARG A 78 3.88 -16.54 9.25
CA ARG A 78 2.51 -16.05 9.13
C ARG A 78 2.30 -15.31 7.81
N THR A 79 3.25 -14.46 7.44
CA THR A 79 3.26 -13.79 6.13
C THR A 79 3.25 -14.79 4.98
N GLY A 80 4.13 -15.81 5.02
CA GLY A 80 4.20 -16.85 4.00
C GLY A 80 2.90 -17.66 3.89
N LEU A 81 2.32 -18.07 5.02
CA LEU A 81 1.00 -18.73 5.04
C LEU A 81 -0.09 -17.82 4.45
N GLY A 82 0.01 -16.51 4.63
CA GLY A 82 -0.88 -15.55 4.00
C GLY A 82 -0.80 -15.60 2.47
N PHE A 83 0.40 -15.58 1.88
CA PHE A 83 0.59 -15.70 0.42
C PHE A 83 0.10 -17.04 -0.12
N MET A 84 0.46 -18.15 0.53
CA MET A 84 -0.04 -19.48 0.16
C MET A 84 -1.57 -19.55 0.26
N GLY A 85 -2.14 -18.86 1.26
CA GLY A 85 -3.59 -18.76 1.46
C GLY A 85 -4.29 -18.03 0.31
N LEU A 86 -3.69 -16.98 -0.24
CA LEU A 86 -4.22 -16.29 -1.43
C LEU A 86 -4.26 -17.22 -2.65
N TYR A 87 -3.23 -18.04 -2.84
CA TYR A 87 -3.18 -19.02 -3.92
C TYR A 87 -4.28 -20.09 -3.80
N LEU A 88 -4.46 -20.64 -2.59
CA LEU A 88 -5.45 -21.70 -2.33
C LEU A 88 -6.88 -21.17 -2.11
N ASN A 89 -7.08 -19.86 -2.03
CA ASN A 89 -8.33 -19.25 -1.55
C ASN A 89 -8.78 -19.82 -0.20
N LYS A 90 -7.83 -19.91 0.74
CA LYS A 90 -8.03 -20.40 2.10
C LYS A 90 -7.26 -19.56 3.11
N PRO A 91 -7.82 -19.14 4.25
CA PRO A 91 -7.16 -18.26 5.22
C PRO A 91 -6.13 -19.01 6.08
N LEU A 92 -5.06 -19.54 5.48
CA LEU A 92 -4.06 -20.40 6.14
C LEU A 92 -3.36 -19.70 7.32
N HIS A 93 -3.23 -18.37 7.28
CA HIS A 93 -2.60 -17.57 8.33
C HIS A 93 -3.41 -17.56 9.65
N LEU A 94 -4.68 -18.00 9.63
CA LEU A 94 -5.51 -18.15 10.84
C LEU A 94 -5.27 -19.48 11.60
N GLY A 95 -4.57 -20.43 11.00
CA GLY A 95 -4.07 -21.65 11.67
C GLY A 95 -5.06 -22.80 11.83
N ASN A 96 -6.34 -22.63 11.46
CA ASN A 96 -7.39 -23.63 11.66
C ASN A 96 -7.91 -24.20 10.33
N VAL A 97 -7.08 -24.23 9.30
CA VAL A 97 -7.49 -24.66 7.96
C VAL A 97 -6.72 -25.91 7.58
N GLU A 98 -7.44 -27.00 7.34
CA GLU A 98 -6.86 -28.25 6.85
C GLU A 98 -6.60 -28.14 5.35
N VAL A 99 -5.39 -28.56 4.93
CA VAL A 99 -4.95 -28.61 3.54
C VAL A 99 -4.18 -29.90 3.35
N GLU A 100 -4.43 -30.58 2.23
CA GLU A 100 -3.65 -31.75 1.86
C GLU A 100 -2.18 -31.36 1.61
N GLU A 101 -1.25 -32.24 1.98
CA GLU A 101 0.19 -31.97 1.84
C GLU A 101 0.58 -31.62 0.40
N LYS A 102 -0.06 -32.25 -0.57
CA LYS A 102 0.14 -31.96 -2.01
C LYS A 102 -0.22 -30.53 -2.35
N ASP A 103 -1.41 -30.07 -1.94
CA ASP A 103 -1.90 -28.72 -2.24
C ASP A 103 -1.06 -27.67 -1.51
N PHE A 104 -0.65 -27.99 -0.27
CA PHE A 104 0.22 -27.14 0.52
C PHE A 104 1.60 -26.96 -0.15
N LYS A 105 2.17 -28.05 -0.68
CA LYS A 105 3.44 -28.02 -1.42
C LYS A 105 3.30 -27.25 -2.73
N GLU A 106 2.21 -27.47 -3.47
CA GLU A 106 1.91 -26.76 -4.71
C GLU A 106 1.78 -25.24 -4.46
N ALA A 107 1.06 -24.84 -3.41
CA ALA A 107 0.94 -23.44 -3.03
C ALA A 107 2.31 -22.83 -2.69
N PHE A 108 3.16 -23.55 -1.95
CA PHE A 108 4.51 -23.09 -1.65
C PHE A 108 5.34 -22.87 -2.93
N ASP A 109 5.33 -23.82 -3.84
CA ASP A 109 6.12 -23.76 -5.06
C ASP A 109 5.65 -22.63 -6.01
N ASN A 110 4.33 -22.35 -6.06
CA ASN A 110 3.76 -21.30 -6.90
C ASN A 110 3.72 -19.90 -6.28
N THR A 111 4.06 -19.77 -4.98
CA THR A 111 4.08 -18.47 -4.30
C THR A 111 5.48 -18.11 -3.79
N LEU A 112 5.94 -18.82 -2.77
CA LEU A 112 7.16 -18.47 -2.05
C LEU A 112 8.44 -18.98 -2.72
N ASN A 113 8.38 -20.09 -3.44
CA ASN A 113 9.51 -20.72 -4.10
C ASN A 113 9.74 -20.25 -5.54
N THR A 114 9.14 -19.12 -5.92
CA THR A 114 9.26 -18.55 -7.28
C THR A 114 10.57 -17.80 -7.52
N GLY A 115 11.31 -17.47 -6.46
CA GLY A 115 12.48 -16.59 -6.54
C GLY A 115 12.14 -15.11 -6.74
N ARG A 116 10.86 -14.73 -6.68
CA ARG A 116 10.39 -13.36 -6.88
C ARG A 116 9.86 -12.67 -5.62
N ILE A 117 9.83 -13.38 -4.49
CA ILE A 117 9.49 -12.78 -3.19
C ILE A 117 10.63 -12.98 -2.21
N TYR A 118 11.03 -11.89 -1.56
CA TYR A 118 12.06 -11.88 -0.53
C TYR A 118 11.48 -11.31 0.75
N MET A 119 11.55 -12.08 1.84
CA MET A 119 11.05 -11.66 3.16
C MET A 119 12.20 -11.33 4.07
N TYR A 120 12.05 -10.27 4.86
CA TYR A 120 13.02 -9.91 5.88
C TYR A 120 12.65 -10.58 7.20
N ASP A 121 13.58 -11.37 7.75
CA ASP A 121 13.41 -11.95 9.08
C ASP A 121 13.94 -10.96 10.13
N HIS A 122 13.02 -10.49 10.99
CA HIS A 122 13.30 -9.46 11.98
C HIS A 122 13.29 -10.04 13.40
N TRP A 123 14.41 -9.87 14.10
CA TRP A 123 14.55 -10.19 15.51
C TRP A 123 15.11 -8.98 16.25
N GLY A 124 14.30 -8.32 17.10
CA GLY A 124 14.72 -7.22 17.95
C GLY A 124 14.38 -5.82 17.43
N SER A 125 15.03 -4.78 17.99
CA SER A 125 14.83 -3.40 17.58
C SER A 125 15.49 -3.13 16.22
N LEU A 126 14.77 -2.48 15.31
CA LEU A 126 15.28 -2.10 14.00
C LEU A 126 15.78 -0.65 14.07
N GLU A 127 17.07 -0.46 14.00
CA GLU A 127 17.62 0.89 13.78
C GLU A 127 17.35 1.32 12.33
N GLY A 128 16.98 2.58 12.12
CA GLY A 128 16.60 3.10 10.80
C GLY A 128 17.64 2.86 9.72
N ASP A 129 18.92 2.98 10.03
CA ASP A 129 20.01 2.76 9.07
C ASP A 129 20.14 1.28 8.67
N ASN A 130 19.83 0.35 9.56
CA ASN A 130 19.81 -1.07 9.24
C ASN A 130 18.66 -1.39 8.26
N LEU A 131 17.47 -0.81 8.45
CA LEU A 131 16.35 -0.96 7.54
C LEU A 131 16.69 -0.46 6.13
N LEU A 132 17.30 0.72 6.01
CA LEU A 132 17.71 1.28 4.71
C LEU A 132 18.70 0.37 3.96
N ASN A 133 19.68 -0.18 4.69
CA ASN A 133 20.63 -1.13 4.11
C ASN A 133 19.95 -2.42 3.63
N LYS A 134 18.92 -2.91 4.35
CA LYS A 134 18.15 -4.08 3.92
C LYS A 134 17.34 -3.82 2.67
N ILE A 135 16.66 -2.67 2.60
CA ILE A 135 15.94 -2.25 1.39
C ILE A 135 16.91 -2.16 0.21
N ARG A 136 18.05 -1.48 0.38
CA ARG A 136 19.08 -1.40 -0.65
C ARG A 136 19.53 -2.77 -1.13
N TYR A 137 19.81 -3.70 -0.21
CA TYR A 137 20.20 -5.07 -0.55
C TYR A 137 19.12 -5.82 -1.33
N MET A 138 17.85 -5.73 -0.89
CA MET A 138 16.72 -6.36 -1.59
C MET A 138 16.59 -5.85 -3.03
N VAL A 139 16.77 -4.54 -3.24
CA VAL A 139 16.69 -3.96 -4.58
C VAL A 139 17.91 -4.32 -5.42
N THR A 140 19.12 -4.07 -4.91
CA THR A 140 20.34 -4.17 -5.72
C THR A 140 20.87 -5.60 -5.90
N ALA A 141 20.69 -6.46 -4.88
CA ALA A 141 21.20 -7.82 -4.90
C ALA A 141 20.12 -8.86 -5.24
N CYS A 142 18.88 -8.65 -4.80
CA CYS A 142 17.78 -9.59 -5.05
C CYS A 142 16.89 -9.15 -6.24
N GLY A 143 17.09 -7.95 -6.79
CA GLY A 143 16.35 -7.46 -7.96
C GLY A 143 14.92 -7.03 -7.66
N CYS A 144 14.58 -6.72 -6.40
CA CYS A 144 13.24 -6.28 -6.04
C CYS A 144 12.90 -4.94 -6.71
N GLY A 145 11.86 -4.93 -7.55
CA GLY A 145 11.32 -3.71 -8.15
C GLY A 145 10.45 -2.93 -7.18
N PHE A 146 9.82 -3.64 -6.25
CA PHE A 146 8.93 -3.07 -5.23
C PHE A 146 9.27 -3.59 -3.84
N ILE A 147 9.11 -2.70 -2.86
CA ILE A 147 9.30 -3.03 -1.44
C ILE A 147 8.02 -2.71 -0.69
N ILE A 148 7.57 -3.63 0.17
CA ILE A 148 6.48 -3.40 1.12
C ILE A 148 7.06 -3.35 2.52
N LEU A 149 6.78 -2.26 3.24
CA LEU A 149 7.19 -2.04 4.63
C LEU A 149 5.96 -1.93 5.54
N ASP A 150 5.65 -2.97 6.27
CA ASP A 150 4.52 -3.07 7.20
C ASP A 150 5.02 -3.26 8.65
N HIS A 151 5.03 -2.21 9.49
CA HIS A 151 4.80 -0.77 9.27
C HIS A 151 5.92 0.09 9.87
N ILE A 152 5.98 1.36 9.45
CA ILE A 152 7.04 2.30 9.83
C ILE A 152 7.13 2.58 11.34
N SER A 153 6.02 2.54 12.06
CA SER A 153 5.99 2.94 13.49
C SER A 153 6.76 1.99 14.42
N ILE A 154 7.09 0.78 13.98
CA ILE A 154 7.92 -0.16 14.79
C ILE A 154 9.37 0.33 14.91
N VAL A 155 9.88 1.00 13.88
CA VAL A 155 11.26 1.52 13.87
C VAL A 155 11.48 2.56 14.98
N ILE A 156 10.39 3.15 15.47
CA ILE A 156 10.39 4.23 16.47
C ILE A 156 9.76 3.80 17.79
N SER A 157 9.34 2.53 17.92
CA SER A 157 8.72 2.03 19.15
C SER A 157 9.69 2.11 20.32
N GLY A 158 9.25 2.77 21.40
CA GLY A 158 10.04 2.94 22.63
C GLY A 158 10.76 4.29 22.76
N LEU A 159 10.59 5.21 21.80
CA LEU A 159 11.08 6.60 21.91
C LEU A 159 10.04 7.51 22.57
N GLU A 160 10.50 8.62 23.19
CA GLU A 160 9.61 9.69 23.66
C GLU A 160 8.95 10.41 22.47
N GLU A 161 7.74 10.99 22.65
CA GLU A 161 6.94 11.58 21.55
C GLU A 161 7.69 12.61 20.69
N GLY A 162 8.54 13.43 21.30
CA GLY A 162 9.34 14.42 20.56
C GLY A 162 10.43 13.81 19.69
N ASP A 163 11.03 12.74 20.16
CA ASP A 163 12.06 11.99 19.43
C ASP A 163 11.44 11.09 18.35
N GLU A 164 10.24 10.54 18.62
CA GLU A 164 9.45 9.79 17.64
C GLU A 164 9.23 10.58 16.34
N ARG A 165 8.73 11.82 16.45
CA ARG A 165 8.46 12.66 15.30
C ARG A 165 9.72 12.96 14.48
N ARG A 166 10.81 13.36 15.16
CA ARG A 166 12.09 13.66 14.51
C ARG A 166 12.66 12.45 13.81
N THR A 167 12.54 11.27 14.45
CA THR A 167 13.02 10.01 13.88
C THR A 167 12.25 9.62 12.62
N ILE A 168 10.91 9.80 12.62
CA ILE A 168 10.09 9.58 11.42
C ILE A 168 10.48 10.57 10.32
N ASP A 169 10.64 11.86 10.62
CA ASP A 169 11.03 12.87 9.63
C ASP A 169 12.36 12.51 8.96
N ASN A 170 13.35 12.11 9.74
CA ASN A 170 14.65 11.69 9.26
C ASN A 170 14.55 10.40 8.43
N LEU A 171 13.78 9.41 8.90
CA LEU A 171 13.60 8.14 8.21
C LEU A 171 12.89 8.34 6.87
N MET A 172 11.81 9.12 6.82
CA MET A 172 11.09 9.42 5.59
C MET A 172 11.96 10.15 4.58
N THR A 173 12.80 11.09 5.04
CA THR A 173 13.75 11.78 4.17
C THR A 173 14.79 10.81 3.58
N LYS A 174 15.32 9.91 4.39
CA LYS A 174 16.28 8.89 3.94
C LYS A 174 15.60 7.87 3.01
N LEU A 175 14.36 7.44 3.30
CA LEU A 175 13.60 6.54 2.44
C LEU A 175 13.32 7.18 1.09
N ARG A 176 12.94 8.47 1.05
CA ARG A 176 12.73 9.20 -0.20
C ARG A 176 13.99 9.19 -1.07
N GLY A 177 15.14 9.57 -0.47
CA GLY A 177 16.43 9.55 -1.19
C GLY A 177 16.82 8.15 -1.67
N LEU A 178 16.61 7.12 -0.83
CA LEU A 178 16.91 5.74 -1.20
C LEU A 178 16.03 5.26 -2.37
N VAL A 179 14.72 5.50 -2.32
CA VAL A 179 13.77 5.08 -3.35
C VAL A 179 14.13 5.67 -4.72
N GLU A 180 14.53 6.94 -4.75
CA GLU A 180 15.02 7.60 -5.97
C GLU A 180 16.37 7.02 -6.43
N GLU A 181 17.31 6.82 -5.50
CA GLU A 181 18.65 6.32 -5.80
C GLU A 181 18.64 4.92 -6.42
N VAL A 182 17.85 4.00 -5.84
CA VAL A 182 17.79 2.59 -6.28
C VAL A 182 16.67 2.32 -7.28
N ASN A 183 15.85 3.33 -7.61
CA ASN A 183 14.72 3.24 -8.53
C ASN A 183 13.76 2.08 -8.23
N CYS A 184 13.24 2.00 -6.99
CA CYS A 184 12.24 1.03 -6.58
C CYS A 184 10.93 1.71 -6.18
N GLY A 185 9.79 1.01 -6.27
CA GLY A 185 8.55 1.44 -5.66
C GLY A 185 8.51 1.02 -4.18
N LEU A 186 8.09 1.92 -3.28
CA LEU A 186 7.95 1.63 -1.86
C LEU A 186 6.50 1.77 -1.42
N ILE A 187 5.87 0.67 -0.98
CA ILE A 187 4.61 0.70 -0.25
C ILE A 187 4.91 0.74 1.25
N LEU A 188 4.50 1.82 1.87
CA LEU A 188 4.71 2.09 3.29
C LEU A 188 3.39 2.01 4.04
N VAL A 189 3.32 1.19 5.08
CA VAL A 189 2.16 1.18 5.97
C VAL A 189 2.38 2.13 7.14
N SER A 190 1.37 2.97 7.39
CA SER A 190 1.34 3.89 8.53
C SER A 190 0.03 3.77 9.28
N HIS A 191 0.08 3.92 10.61
CA HIS A 191 -1.13 4.02 11.42
C HIS A 191 -1.70 5.44 11.43
N LEU A 192 -3.00 5.54 11.73
CA LEU A 192 -3.66 6.81 12.00
C LEU A 192 -3.65 7.12 13.50
N LYS A 193 -3.63 8.41 13.82
CA LYS A 193 -4.01 8.91 15.15
C LYS A 193 -5.50 8.67 15.36
N ARG A 194 -5.91 8.54 16.63
CA ARG A 194 -7.34 8.51 16.95
C ARG A 194 -8.03 9.77 16.41
N PRO A 195 -9.21 9.66 15.79
CA PRO A 195 -9.96 10.81 15.32
C PRO A 195 -10.30 11.74 16.49
N GLN A 196 -10.37 13.05 16.22
CA GLN A 196 -10.91 14.00 17.17
C GLN A 196 -12.45 13.98 17.02
N GLY A 197 -13.14 13.21 17.87
CA GLY A 197 -14.60 13.07 17.82
C GLY A 197 -15.08 11.82 18.52
N ASN A 198 -16.38 11.57 18.46
CA ASN A 198 -17.02 10.44 19.12
C ASN A 198 -16.98 9.14 18.27
N LYS A 199 -16.61 9.24 16.97
CA LYS A 199 -16.55 8.11 16.05
C LYS A 199 -15.11 7.66 15.86
N GLY A 200 -14.80 6.42 16.24
CA GLY A 200 -13.48 5.80 16.03
C GLY A 200 -13.24 5.36 14.59
N HIS A 201 -12.01 4.99 14.25
CA HIS A 201 -11.73 4.37 12.95
C HIS A 201 -12.39 3.01 12.81
N GLU A 202 -12.56 2.28 13.93
CA GLU A 202 -13.28 1.03 14.08
C GLU A 202 -14.79 1.17 13.83
N ASP A 203 -15.33 2.39 13.92
CA ASP A 203 -16.72 2.75 13.64
C ASP A 203 -16.88 3.38 12.24
N GLY A 204 -15.89 3.24 11.36
CA GLY A 204 -15.90 3.76 9.99
C GLY A 204 -15.68 5.27 9.89
N ALA A 205 -14.92 5.89 10.82
CA ALA A 205 -14.56 7.29 10.67
C ALA A 205 -13.73 7.51 9.40
N GLN A 206 -14.09 8.55 8.64
CA GLN A 206 -13.38 8.92 7.42
C GLN A 206 -11.90 9.22 7.70
N THR A 207 -11.02 8.72 6.84
CA THR A 207 -9.58 8.97 6.92
C THR A 207 -9.20 10.32 6.33
N SER A 208 -8.17 10.94 6.87
CA SER A 208 -7.61 12.19 6.35
C SER A 208 -6.09 12.27 6.51
N MET A 209 -5.46 13.11 5.71
CA MET A 209 -4.00 13.37 5.80
C MET A 209 -3.56 13.89 7.17
N ALA A 210 -4.42 14.65 7.85
CA ALA A 210 -4.12 15.23 9.19
C ALA A 210 -4.03 14.17 10.29
N GLN A 211 -4.59 12.98 10.07
CA GLN A 211 -4.61 11.88 11.03
C GLN A 211 -3.40 10.95 10.92
N LEU A 212 -2.51 11.13 9.94
CA LEU A 212 -1.29 10.33 9.83
C LEU A 212 -0.49 10.41 11.15
N ARG A 213 -0.20 9.21 11.71
CA ARG A 213 0.51 9.12 12.99
C ARG A 213 1.99 9.36 12.82
N GLY A 214 2.55 10.11 13.76
CA GLY A 214 3.98 10.35 13.90
C GLY A 214 4.40 11.66 13.25
N SER A 215 4.26 11.87 11.95
CA SER A 215 4.70 13.10 11.31
C SER A 215 3.95 13.47 10.04
N ALA A 216 3.86 14.78 9.77
CA ALA A 216 3.40 15.31 8.50
C ALA A 216 4.31 14.92 7.32
N SER A 217 5.57 14.57 7.59
CA SER A 217 6.54 14.15 6.56
C SER A 217 6.11 12.90 5.81
N ILE A 218 5.38 11.97 6.47
CA ILE A 218 4.82 10.79 5.80
C ILE A 218 3.95 11.23 4.63
N GLY A 219 2.97 12.11 4.88
CA GLY A 219 2.10 12.62 3.82
C GLY A 219 2.81 13.52 2.82
N GLN A 220 3.79 14.33 3.25
CA GLN A 220 4.53 15.25 2.38
C GLN A 220 5.43 14.51 1.40
N LEU A 221 6.17 13.49 1.87
CA LEU A 221 7.16 12.75 1.09
C LEU A 221 6.58 11.57 0.30
N SER A 222 5.36 11.13 0.60
CA SER A 222 4.64 10.16 -0.21
C SER A 222 4.12 10.80 -1.51
N ASP A 223 4.15 10.04 -2.59
CA ASP A 223 3.57 10.44 -3.88
C ASP A 223 2.07 10.16 -3.91
N ILE A 224 1.66 9.02 -3.37
CA ILE A 224 0.27 8.60 -3.23
C ILE A 224 0.01 8.26 -1.76
N VAL A 225 -1.16 8.64 -1.24
CA VAL A 225 -1.64 8.22 0.10
C VAL A 225 -3.03 7.62 -0.04
N ILE A 226 -3.18 6.39 0.42
CA ILE A 226 -4.41 5.62 0.36
C ILE A 226 -4.88 5.37 1.80
N GLY A 227 -6.11 5.76 2.11
CA GLY A 227 -6.79 5.50 3.37
C GLY A 227 -7.76 4.33 3.23
N CYS A 228 -7.80 3.43 4.21
CA CYS A 228 -8.80 2.37 4.29
C CYS A 228 -9.70 2.65 5.50
N GLU A 229 -11.02 2.63 5.27
CA GLU A 229 -12.07 2.95 6.20
C GLU A 229 -12.99 1.74 6.35
N ARG A 230 -13.28 1.31 7.58
CA ARG A 230 -14.12 0.14 7.82
C ARG A 230 -14.92 0.32 9.10
N ASP A 231 -16.24 0.15 9.03
CA ASP A 231 -17.12 0.09 10.18
C ASP A 231 -17.24 -1.38 10.64
N GLN A 232 -16.45 -1.73 11.65
CA GLN A 232 -16.41 -3.12 12.18
C GLN A 232 -17.62 -3.45 13.05
N GLN A 233 -18.42 -2.43 13.44
CA GLN A 233 -19.60 -2.58 14.28
C GLN A 233 -20.91 -2.28 13.51
N GLY A 234 -20.80 -1.86 12.23
CA GLY A 234 -21.91 -1.55 11.36
C GLY A 234 -22.61 -2.77 10.76
N ASP A 235 -23.51 -2.51 9.84
CA ASP A 235 -24.31 -3.54 9.17
C ASP A 235 -23.49 -4.41 8.22
N ASP A 236 -22.40 -3.88 7.68
CA ASP A 236 -21.48 -4.59 6.77
C ASP A 236 -20.03 -4.55 7.30
N PRO A 237 -19.73 -5.35 8.35
CA PRO A 237 -18.46 -5.27 9.07
C PRO A 237 -17.26 -5.79 8.27
N ASP A 238 -17.45 -6.42 7.14
CA ASP A 238 -16.40 -6.93 6.25
C ASP A 238 -16.11 -6.00 5.07
N ARG A 239 -16.92 -4.93 4.88
CA ARG A 239 -16.77 -3.93 3.84
C ARG A 239 -15.73 -2.86 4.21
N THR A 240 -14.83 -2.56 3.29
CA THR A 240 -13.78 -1.55 3.46
C THR A 240 -13.84 -0.54 2.32
N THR A 241 -14.06 0.73 2.63
CA THR A 241 -13.95 1.84 1.67
C THR A 241 -12.48 2.21 1.50
N VAL A 242 -12.01 2.27 0.27
CA VAL A 242 -10.66 2.70 -0.09
C VAL A 242 -10.73 4.11 -0.67
N ARG A 243 -9.95 5.01 -0.08
CA ARG A 243 -9.92 6.43 -0.44
C ARG A 243 -8.52 6.87 -0.81
N VAL A 244 -8.36 7.52 -1.96
CA VAL A 244 -7.13 8.22 -2.30
C VAL A 244 -7.14 9.59 -1.62
N LEU A 245 -6.22 9.78 -0.66
CA LEU A 245 -6.09 11.02 0.12
C LEU A 245 -5.13 12.01 -0.52
N LYS A 246 -4.16 11.51 -1.27
CA LYS A 246 -3.17 12.29 -2.01
C LYS A 246 -2.76 11.50 -3.25
N ASN A 247 -2.59 12.21 -4.33
CA ASN A 247 -2.04 11.67 -5.57
C ASN A 247 -1.26 12.77 -6.30
N ARG A 248 0.05 12.64 -6.30
CA ARG A 248 0.93 13.63 -6.92
C ARG A 248 0.95 13.53 -8.44
N TRP A 249 0.63 12.34 -8.98
CA TRP A 249 0.71 12.05 -10.41
C TRP A 249 -0.47 12.63 -11.18
N THR A 250 -1.71 12.24 -10.84
CA THR A 250 -2.92 12.71 -11.55
C THR A 250 -3.62 13.87 -10.83
N GLY A 251 -3.39 14.04 -9.53
CA GLY A 251 -4.14 14.98 -8.68
C GLY A 251 -5.50 14.45 -8.22
N GLU A 252 -5.98 13.31 -8.75
CA GLU A 252 -7.28 12.76 -8.40
C GLU A 252 -7.27 12.16 -6.99
N THR A 253 -8.30 12.52 -6.22
CA THR A 253 -8.52 12.06 -4.83
C THR A 253 -9.97 11.58 -4.64
N GLY A 254 -10.34 11.23 -3.41
CA GLY A 254 -11.68 10.74 -3.07
C GLY A 254 -11.80 9.23 -3.04
N VAL A 255 -13.02 8.70 -2.91
CA VAL A 255 -13.28 7.26 -2.88
C VAL A 255 -12.83 6.63 -4.20
N ALA A 256 -12.06 5.57 -4.10
CA ALA A 256 -11.56 4.81 -5.25
C ALA A 256 -12.44 3.58 -5.51
N CYS A 257 -12.65 2.78 -4.47
CA CYS A 257 -13.44 1.56 -4.52
C CYS A 257 -13.89 1.13 -3.13
N GLU A 258 -14.76 0.14 -3.09
CA GLU A 258 -15.05 -0.65 -1.89
C GLU A 258 -14.50 -2.05 -2.07
N LEU A 259 -14.00 -2.63 -0.97
CA LEU A 259 -13.46 -3.97 -0.92
C LEU A 259 -14.30 -4.80 0.05
N ASP A 260 -14.58 -6.04 -0.34
CA ASP A 260 -15.27 -7.02 0.48
C ASP A 260 -14.32 -8.12 0.92
N TYR A 261 -14.30 -8.41 2.23
CA TYR A 261 -13.46 -9.46 2.81
C TYR A 261 -14.24 -10.75 2.97
N ASP A 262 -13.94 -11.73 2.14
CA ASP A 262 -14.49 -13.08 2.28
C ASP A 262 -13.75 -13.88 3.37
N ARG A 263 -14.39 -14.08 4.49
CA ARG A 263 -13.83 -14.85 5.64
C ARG A 263 -13.54 -16.30 5.32
N LYS A 264 -14.16 -16.89 4.30
CA LYS A 264 -13.95 -18.30 3.91
C LYS A 264 -12.69 -18.48 3.11
N THR A 265 -12.42 -17.54 2.21
CA THR A 265 -11.25 -17.58 1.32
C THR A 265 -10.08 -16.78 1.87
N GLY A 266 -10.34 -15.80 2.76
CA GLY A 266 -9.35 -14.83 3.22
C GLY A 266 -8.97 -13.79 2.16
N ARG A 267 -9.74 -13.68 1.07
CA ARG A 267 -9.52 -12.74 -0.02
C ARG A 267 -10.20 -11.40 0.25
N LEU A 268 -9.62 -10.38 -0.31
CA LEU A 268 -10.16 -9.01 -0.31
C LEU A 268 -10.35 -8.60 -1.77
N THR A 269 -11.60 -8.51 -2.21
CA THR A 269 -11.98 -8.29 -3.60
C THR A 269 -12.72 -6.97 -3.76
N GLU A 270 -12.56 -6.30 -4.92
CA GLU A 270 -13.29 -5.08 -5.23
C GLU A 270 -14.76 -5.38 -5.51
N VAL A 271 -15.63 -4.57 -4.93
CA VAL A 271 -17.08 -4.66 -5.13
C VAL A 271 -17.44 -4.06 -6.48
N PRO A 272 -18.24 -4.74 -7.32
CA PRO A 272 -18.70 -4.17 -8.57
C PRO A 272 -19.42 -2.82 -8.39
N LYS A 273 -19.20 -1.89 -9.30
CA LYS A 273 -19.79 -0.53 -9.20
C LYS A 273 -21.32 -0.53 -9.10
N ASP A 274 -21.97 -1.49 -9.73
CA ASP A 274 -23.46 -1.61 -9.74
C ASP A 274 -24.01 -1.95 -8.35
N GLU A 275 -23.16 -2.39 -7.41
CA GLU A 275 -23.51 -2.73 -6.03
C GLU A 275 -23.06 -1.65 -5.01
N MET A 276 -22.44 -0.55 -5.48
CA MET A 276 -21.97 0.51 -4.58
C MET A 276 -23.13 1.46 -4.24
N PRO A 277 -23.37 1.76 -2.94
CA PRO A 277 -24.47 2.60 -2.49
C PRO A 277 -24.24 4.11 -2.71
N PHE A 278 -23.26 4.51 -3.50
CA PHE A 278 -22.98 5.93 -3.74
C PHE A 278 -23.73 6.41 -4.97
N ASP A 279 -24.64 7.37 -4.76
CA ASP A 279 -25.20 8.20 -5.81
C ASP A 279 -24.05 8.88 -6.57
N GLU A 280 -24.03 8.72 -7.88
CA GLU A 280 -23.26 9.58 -8.75
C GLU A 280 -23.70 11.02 -8.45
N GLU A 281 -22.83 11.86 -7.89
CA GLU A 281 -23.05 13.30 -7.99
C GLU A 281 -23.18 13.59 -9.48
N GLU A 282 -24.40 13.90 -9.92
CA GLU A 282 -24.68 14.40 -11.25
C GLU A 282 -23.71 15.55 -11.51
N VAL A 283 -22.76 15.30 -12.41
CA VAL A 283 -21.95 16.36 -12.98
C VAL A 283 -22.94 17.24 -13.71
N ASP A 284 -23.25 18.39 -13.12
CA ASP A 284 -24.12 19.40 -13.72
C ASP A 284 -23.52 19.84 -15.06
N GLU A 285 -24.00 19.24 -16.16
CA GLU A 285 -23.65 19.59 -17.54
C GLU A 285 -24.15 20.97 -17.95
N SER A 286 -24.40 21.90 -17.04
CA SER A 286 -24.86 23.25 -17.34
C SER A 286 -23.77 24.27 -17.66
N TRP A 287 -22.62 23.84 -18.22
CA TRP A 287 -21.65 24.78 -18.82
C TRP A 287 -21.69 24.72 -20.34
N SER A 288 -22.82 25.07 -20.94
CA SER A 288 -22.90 25.48 -22.33
C SER A 288 -22.38 26.93 -22.44
N GLY A 289 -21.05 27.06 -22.45
CA GLY A 289 -20.37 28.30 -22.73
C GLY A 289 -20.56 28.71 -24.17
N ASP A 290 -21.32 29.74 -24.36
CA ASP A 290 -21.59 30.43 -25.62
C ASP A 290 -20.28 30.88 -26.28
N SER A 291 -20.06 30.40 -27.50
CA SER A 291 -18.94 30.77 -28.36
C SER A 291 -19.26 32.13 -29.00
N THR A 292 -18.69 33.21 -28.51
CA THR A 292 -18.51 34.43 -29.31
C THR A 292 -17.12 35.02 -29.16
N VAL A 293 -16.40 34.79 -30.21
CA VAL A 293 -15.40 35.64 -30.91
C VAL A 293 -14.98 36.94 -30.19
N PHE A 294 -13.67 37.04 -29.87
CA PHE A 294 -12.79 38.09 -30.42
C PHE A 294 -11.32 37.65 -30.31
#